data_032301c3dbec0ff0bd9c7dbfbbe5381e
#
_entry.id   032301c3dbec0ff0bd9c7dbfbbe5381e
#
_cell.length_a   1.000
_cell.length_b   1.000
_cell.length_c   1.000
_cell.angle_alpha   90.00
_cell.angle_beta   90.00
_cell.angle_gamma   90.00
#
_symmetry.space_group_name_H-M   'P 1'
#
loop_
_entity.id
_entity.type
_entity.pdbx_description
1 polymer ?
#
loop_
_entity_poly.entity_id
_entity_poly.type
_entity_poly.pdbx_seq_one_letter_code
_entity_poly.pdbx_strand_id
1 'polypeptide(L)'
;MRLRAGLLAFVVVASALATVPAARAAAKPATVSYQSVVTSAISELQSYWADEYPSLYSGRYQPIPRARIIAARPGVKIPSCQGHTTVYANVRGNAFYCMKSNFIAYDDAKLMPSLAKTFGTFSVALVLAHEWGHAIQDRAGNGGQETIYLEQQADCFAGAFLDHVAQNGNALTLEPGDLEASLGAMLMLRDAPGESAADPSAHGSAFDRISAFQDGFESGAEKCATYFDTHPVLVEIPFSSKDEQLSQGDVKAEDVIPLAVKLLNDFYSQVEPNYQPLSLDDITSFDSSRASTIPKCGGTTLTRKQVQNRVFYCIDDGYIAFDEPFLQRIYDEIGDFGVASLIANPWATHVQTIQQIPGVAENTLAVVLQSDCYTGGWTAALFNGALSGGSLSPGDLDEFVQAFLVYSRARGIEAKVPITFFRVAFFRVGFLQGYNACNYDDIAAAAAKLQ
;
A
#
# COMPACT_ATOMS: atom_id res chain seq x y z
N MET A 1 11.12 21.88 16.58
CA MET A 1 10.06 21.53 17.57
C MET A 1 10.32 20.09 18.00
N ARG A 2 10.65 19.81 19.27
CA ARG A 2 11.04 18.45 19.70
C ARG A 2 9.78 17.59 19.80
N LEU A 3 9.59 16.66 18.85
CA LEU A 3 8.59 15.59 18.96
C LEU A 3 8.99 14.70 20.16
N ARG A 4 8.12 14.61 21.13
CA ARG A 4 8.23 13.60 22.20
C ARG A 4 7.88 12.25 21.55
N ALA A 5 8.87 11.36 21.50
CA ALA A 5 8.67 9.97 21.19
C ALA A 5 7.73 9.35 22.25
N GLY A 6 6.46 9.22 21.90
CA GLY A 6 5.56 8.33 22.61
C GLY A 6 5.88 6.92 22.13
N LEU A 7 6.36 6.06 23.02
CA LEU A 7 6.40 4.62 22.77
C LEU A 7 4.96 4.16 22.51
N LEU A 8 4.58 4.05 21.24
CA LEU A 8 3.45 3.22 20.85
C LEU A 8 3.94 1.77 20.94
N ALA A 9 3.61 1.11 22.04
CA ALA A 9 3.75 -0.31 22.12
C ALA A 9 2.88 -0.92 21.01
N PHE A 10 3.52 -1.62 20.05
CA PHE A 10 2.82 -2.47 19.11
C PHE A 10 2.09 -3.54 19.90
N VAL A 11 0.84 -3.31 20.23
CA VAL A 11 -0.06 -4.39 20.63
C VAL A 11 -0.56 -5.00 19.31
N VAL A 12 0.31 -5.83 18.71
CA VAL A 12 -0.15 -6.72 17.65
C VAL A 12 -1.08 -7.72 18.33
N VAL A 13 -2.37 -7.52 18.20
CA VAL A 13 -3.37 -8.50 18.59
C VAL A 13 -3.10 -9.73 17.74
N ALA A 14 -2.64 -10.80 18.36
CA ALA A 14 -2.41 -12.08 17.73
C ALA A 14 -3.76 -12.71 17.39
N SER A 15 -4.33 -12.35 16.27
CA SER A 15 -5.44 -13.06 15.67
C SER A 15 -4.89 -14.36 15.10
N ALA A 16 -5.26 -15.47 15.66
CA ALA A 16 -4.86 -16.79 15.21
C ALA A 16 -5.38 -17.02 13.79
N LEU A 17 -4.49 -16.94 12.80
CA LEU A 17 -4.78 -17.50 11.48
C LEU A 17 -4.99 -19.00 11.66
N ALA A 18 -6.24 -19.44 11.61
CA ALA A 18 -6.58 -20.85 11.64
C ALA A 18 -5.89 -21.54 10.45
N THR A 19 -5.13 -22.58 10.73
CA THR A 19 -4.51 -23.44 9.74
C THR A 19 -5.58 -24.01 8.81
N VAL A 20 -5.65 -23.48 7.59
CA VAL A 20 -6.54 -23.99 6.55
C VAL A 20 -6.03 -25.36 6.12
N PRO A 21 -6.83 -26.44 6.23
CA PRO A 21 -6.41 -27.78 5.81
C PRO A 21 -6.14 -27.77 4.30
N ALA A 22 -5.06 -28.47 3.89
CA ALA A 22 -4.66 -28.62 2.49
C ALA A 22 -5.83 -29.12 1.66
N ALA A 23 -6.36 -28.25 0.82
CA ALA A 23 -7.49 -28.55 -0.04
C ALA A 23 -7.06 -29.43 -1.22
N ARG A 24 -7.78 -30.53 -1.39
CA ARG A 24 -7.88 -31.39 -2.57
C ARG A 24 -7.94 -30.54 -3.85
N ALA A 25 -7.24 -30.95 -4.91
CA ALA A 25 -7.37 -30.35 -6.23
C ALA A 25 -8.85 -30.30 -6.64
N ALA A 26 -9.46 -29.14 -6.44
CA ALA A 26 -10.85 -28.89 -6.79
C ALA A 26 -10.93 -28.34 -8.22
N ALA A 27 -12.00 -28.70 -8.91
CA ALA A 27 -12.38 -28.10 -10.18
C ALA A 27 -12.27 -26.57 -10.09
N LYS A 28 -11.76 -25.95 -11.20
CA LYS A 28 -11.64 -24.49 -11.31
C LYS A 28 -12.92 -23.83 -10.77
N PRO A 29 -12.84 -23.02 -9.70
CA PRO A 29 -14.05 -22.44 -9.15
C PRO A 29 -14.77 -21.64 -10.23
N ALA A 30 -16.08 -21.73 -10.27
CA ALA A 30 -16.88 -20.82 -11.08
C ALA A 30 -16.50 -19.40 -10.66
N THR A 31 -16.07 -18.56 -11.60
CA THR A 31 -15.68 -17.17 -11.33
C THR A 31 -16.87 -16.47 -10.69
N VAL A 32 -16.72 -16.12 -9.40
CA VAL A 32 -17.73 -15.38 -8.64
C VAL A 32 -17.96 -14.06 -9.35
N SER A 33 -19.21 -13.75 -9.70
CA SER A 33 -19.50 -12.47 -10.36
C SER A 33 -19.29 -11.31 -9.38
N TYR A 34 -18.81 -10.17 -9.87
CA TYR A 34 -18.67 -9.00 -9.00
C TYR A 34 -20.03 -8.56 -8.41
N GLN A 35 -21.14 -8.79 -9.10
CA GLN A 35 -22.48 -8.49 -8.57
C GLN A 35 -22.83 -9.34 -7.34
N SER A 36 -22.38 -10.60 -7.30
CA SER A 36 -22.55 -11.43 -6.10
C SER A 36 -21.65 -10.93 -4.97
N VAL A 37 -20.42 -10.49 -5.27
CA VAL A 37 -19.54 -9.85 -4.28
C VAL A 37 -20.16 -8.56 -3.73
N VAL A 38 -20.72 -7.70 -4.59
CA VAL A 38 -21.47 -6.51 -4.14
C VAL A 38 -22.60 -6.88 -3.17
N THR A 39 -23.36 -7.95 -3.48
CA THR A 39 -24.47 -8.38 -2.64
C THR A 39 -23.97 -8.90 -1.28
N SER A 40 -22.92 -9.72 -1.28
CA SER A 40 -22.29 -10.23 -0.08
C SER A 40 -21.66 -9.12 0.76
N ALA A 41 -20.94 -8.19 0.12
CA ALA A 41 -20.32 -7.05 0.80
C ALA A 41 -21.36 -6.16 1.49
N ILE A 42 -22.48 -5.87 0.84
CA ILE A 42 -23.57 -5.10 1.45
C ILE A 42 -24.10 -5.81 2.71
N SER A 43 -24.29 -7.13 2.64
CA SER A 43 -24.78 -7.90 3.80
C SER A 43 -23.78 -7.89 4.94
N GLU A 44 -22.50 -8.14 4.64
CA GLU A 44 -21.43 -8.18 5.61
C GLU A 44 -21.20 -6.81 6.27
N LEU A 45 -21.17 -5.71 5.47
CA LEU A 45 -21.04 -4.34 5.96
C LEU A 45 -22.18 -3.94 6.92
N GLN A 46 -23.41 -4.34 6.62
CA GLN A 46 -24.54 -4.10 7.52
C GLN A 46 -24.37 -4.82 8.86
N SER A 47 -23.94 -6.08 8.82
CA SER A 47 -23.72 -6.89 10.03
C SER A 47 -22.53 -6.34 10.84
N TYR A 48 -21.39 -6.12 10.21
CA TYR A 48 -20.19 -5.57 10.83
C TYR A 48 -20.48 -4.27 11.57
N TRP A 49 -21.12 -3.30 10.91
CA TRP A 49 -21.40 -2.01 11.53
C TRP A 49 -22.54 -2.06 12.56
N ALA A 50 -23.41 -3.06 12.50
CA ALA A 50 -24.42 -3.26 13.56
C ALA A 50 -23.77 -3.66 14.89
N ASP A 51 -22.68 -4.43 14.81
CA ASP A 51 -21.92 -4.89 15.96
C ASP A 51 -20.87 -3.84 16.40
N GLU A 52 -20.18 -3.20 15.45
CA GLU A 52 -19.03 -2.33 15.72
C GLU A 52 -19.42 -0.90 16.14
N TYR A 53 -20.43 -0.31 15.47
CA TYR A 53 -20.80 1.10 15.68
C TYR A 53 -21.11 1.45 17.14
N PRO A 54 -21.85 0.64 17.92
CA PRO A 54 -22.17 0.96 19.32
C PRO A 54 -20.95 1.01 20.25
N SER A 55 -19.83 0.36 19.89
CA SER A 55 -18.60 0.40 20.67
C SER A 55 -17.84 1.71 20.46
N LEU A 56 -17.95 2.31 19.27
CA LEU A 56 -17.21 3.50 18.85
C LEU A 56 -17.98 4.80 19.11
N TYR A 57 -19.30 4.78 18.94
CA TYR A 57 -20.15 5.96 18.94
C TYR A 57 -21.40 5.78 19.77
N SER A 58 -21.97 6.88 20.21
CA SER A 58 -23.23 6.86 20.96
C SER A 58 -24.39 6.40 20.11
N GLY A 59 -25.22 5.51 20.64
CA GLY A 59 -26.47 5.07 20.01
C GLY A 59 -26.33 3.76 19.23
N ARG A 60 -27.32 3.49 18.39
CA ARG A 60 -27.38 2.29 17.58
C ARG A 60 -27.07 2.60 16.12
N TYR A 61 -26.40 1.71 15.46
CA TYR A 61 -26.21 1.78 14.02
C TYR A 61 -27.56 1.87 13.28
N GLN A 62 -27.63 2.82 12.35
CA GLN A 62 -28.79 2.97 11.46
C GLN A 62 -28.43 2.40 10.08
N PRO A 63 -28.99 1.24 9.69
CA PRO A 63 -28.65 0.60 8.42
C PRO A 63 -28.95 1.50 7.21
N ILE A 64 -28.19 1.34 6.14
CA ILE A 64 -28.55 1.91 4.84
C ILE A 64 -29.59 0.99 4.18
N PRO A 65 -30.83 1.45 3.93
CA PRO A 65 -31.84 0.60 3.30
C PRO A 65 -31.35 0.09 1.94
N ARG A 66 -31.58 -1.19 1.63
CA ARG A 66 -31.13 -1.79 0.36
C ARG A 66 -31.55 -0.98 -0.88
N ALA A 67 -32.74 -0.39 -0.86
CA ALA A 67 -33.24 0.48 -1.92
C ALA A 67 -32.50 1.82 -2.04
N ARG A 68 -31.61 2.12 -1.10
CA ARG A 68 -30.75 3.32 -1.07
C ARG A 68 -29.32 3.03 -1.49
N ILE A 69 -29.04 1.82 -1.97
CA ILE A 69 -27.73 1.45 -2.54
C ILE A 69 -27.95 1.23 -4.02
N ILE A 70 -27.53 2.21 -4.83
CA ILE A 70 -27.94 2.37 -6.22
C ILE A 70 -26.82 1.90 -7.15
N ALA A 71 -27.06 0.81 -7.89
CA ALA A 71 -26.24 0.42 -9.02
C ALA A 71 -26.54 1.35 -10.21
N ALA A 72 -25.76 2.42 -10.35
CA ALA A 72 -26.02 3.46 -11.33
C ALA A 72 -25.62 3.00 -12.74
N ARG A 73 -26.54 3.14 -13.68
CA ARG A 73 -26.36 2.89 -15.12
C ARG A 73 -27.13 3.92 -15.93
N PRO A 74 -26.84 4.11 -17.22
CA PRO A 74 -27.70 4.91 -18.08
C PRO A 74 -29.16 4.48 -17.97
N GLY A 75 -30.06 5.44 -17.71
CA GLY A 75 -31.50 5.21 -17.57
C GLY A 75 -31.97 4.78 -16.15
N VAL A 76 -31.07 4.46 -15.23
CA VAL A 76 -31.43 4.22 -13.83
C VAL A 76 -31.72 5.53 -13.12
N LYS A 77 -32.86 5.60 -12.41
CA LYS A 77 -33.22 6.76 -11.58
C LYS A 77 -32.36 6.77 -10.32
N ILE A 78 -31.62 7.85 -10.10
CA ILE A 78 -30.79 8.08 -8.92
C ILE A 78 -31.51 9.12 -8.04
N PRO A 79 -31.55 8.96 -6.72
CA PRO A 79 -32.12 9.97 -5.84
C PRO A 79 -31.36 11.29 -5.95
N SER A 80 -32.04 12.41 -5.71
CA SER A 80 -31.39 13.72 -5.63
C SER A 80 -30.47 13.78 -4.40
N CYS A 81 -29.26 14.30 -4.59
CA CYS A 81 -28.32 14.52 -3.51
C CYS A 81 -28.37 15.99 -3.07
N GLN A 82 -28.68 16.22 -1.79
CA GLN A 82 -28.76 17.56 -1.19
C GLN A 82 -29.67 18.55 -1.96
N GLY A 83 -30.73 18.03 -2.58
CA GLY A 83 -31.65 18.83 -3.39
C GLY A 83 -31.23 19.00 -4.86
N HIS A 84 -30.03 18.58 -5.24
CA HIS A 84 -29.57 18.60 -6.63
C HIS A 84 -29.94 17.29 -7.33
N THR A 85 -30.45 17.40 -8.55
CA THR A 85 -30.76 16.23 -9.38
C THR A 85 -29.48 15.47 -9.70
N THR A 86 -29.46 14.19 -9.38
CA THR A 86 -28.34 13.29 -9.70
C THR A 86 -28.72 12.45 -10.92
N VAL A 87 -27.88 12.45 -11.92
CA VAL A 87 -28.02 11.64 -13.14
C VAL A 87 -26.79 10.73 -13.29
N TYR A 88 -26.87 9.69 -14.14
CA TYR A 88 -25.77 8.76 -14.33
C TYR A 88 -24.43 9.47 -14.68
N ALA A 89 -24.46 10.60 -15.41
CA ALA A 89 -23.26 11.36 -15.73
C ALA A 89 -22.49 11.84 -14.48
N ASN A 90 -23.18 12.08 -13.35
CA ASN A 90 -22.54 12.48 -12.09
C ASN A 90 -21.90 11.30 -11.33
N VAL A 91 -22.27 10.06 -11.67
CA VAL A 91 -21.75 8.83 -11.01
C VAL A 91 -20.76 8.10 -11.89
N ARG A 92 -20.72 8.45 -13.19
CA ARG A 92 -19.90 7.75 -14.17
C ARG A 92 -18.41 7.79 -13.79
N GLY A 93 -17.82 6.61 -13.61
CA GLY A 93 -16.42 6.43 -13.21
C GLY A 93 -16.17 6.62 -11.71
N ASN A 94 -17.26 6.74 -10.90
CA ASN A 94 -17.16 7.03 -9.48
C ASN A 94 -18.15 6.21 -8.64
N ALA A 95 -17.98 6.25 -7.33
CA ALA A 95 -18.94 5.89 -6.32
C ALA A 95 -19.02 7.03 -5.29
N PHE A 96 -20.12 7.19 -4.58
CA PHE A 96 -20.22 8.17 -3.49
C PHE A 96 -21.36 7.85 -2.53
N TYR A 97 -21.17 8.24 -1.27
CA TYR A 97 -22.25 8.35 -0.29
C TYR A 97 -22.81 9.77 -0.25
N CYS A 98 -24.11 9.91 -0.38
CA CYS A 98 -24.78 11.22 -0.25
C CYS A 98 -25.30 11.42 1.18
N MET A 99 -24.56 12.19 1.99
CA MET A 99 -24.82 12.40 3.41
C MET A 99 -26.28 12.75 3.73
N LYS A 100 -26.75 13.92 3.34
CA LYS A 100 -28.10 14.40 3.72
C LYS A 100 -29.24 13.58 3.13
N SER A 101 -28.99 12.81 2.09
CA SER A 101 -30.00 12.00 1.42
C SER A 101 -29.87 10.51 1.76
N ASN A 102 -28.82 10.12 2.50
CA ASN A 102 -28.54 8.77 3.01
C ASN A 102 -28.69 7.69 1.94
N PHE A 103 -27.88 7.78 0.89
CA PHE A 103 -27.78 6.74 -0.14
C PHE A 103 -26.35 6.61 -0.67
N ILE A 104 -26.00 5.42 -1.12
CA ILE A 104 -24.77 5.15 -1.89
C ILE A 104 -25.18 5.00 -3.36
N ALA A 105 -24.42 5.62 -4.26
CA ALA A 105 -24.49 5.35 -5.69
C ALA A 105 -23.12 4.97 -6.21
N TYR A 106 -23.03 3.91 -7.01
CA TYR A 106 -21.78 3.46 -7.63
C TYR A 106 -21.98 3.18 -9.13
N ASP A 107 -20.96 3.46 -9.92
CA ASP A 107 -21.01 3.21 -11.37
C ASP A 107 -20.88 1.71 -11.66
N ASP A 108 -22.02 1.09 -11.91
CA ASP A 108 -22.15 -0.33 -12.24
C ASP A 108 -22.01 -0.62 -13.73
N ALA A 109 -21.80 0.41 -14.55
CA ALA A 109 -21.61 0.26 -15.99
C ALA A 109 -20.13 0.29 -16.41
N LYS A 110 -19.25 0.98 -15.64
CA LYS A 110 -17.84 1.16 -15.97
C LYS A 110 -16.91 0.89 -14.80
N LEU A 111 -17.05 1.63 -13.67
CA LEU A 111 -16.11 1.53 -12.55
C LEU A 111 -16.05 0.12 -11.99
N MET A 112 -17.17 -0.42 -11.51
CA MET A 112 -17.18 -1.76 -10.88
C MET A 112 -16.72 -2.87 -11.82
N PRO A 113 -17.18 -2.94 -13.10
CA PRO A 113 -16.64 -3.91 -14.05
C PRO A 113 -15.14 -3.76 -14.33
N SER A 114 -14.63 -2.51 -14.37
CA SER A 114 -13.21 -2.24 -14.61
C SER A 114 -12.34 -2.71 -13.43
N LEU A 115 -12.74 -2.34 -12.20
CA LEU A 115 -12.08 -2.77 -10.97
C LEU A 115 -12.05 -4.30 -10.88
N ALA A 116 -13.21 -4.94 -11.03
CA ALA A 116 -13.31 -6.39 -10.96
C ALA A 116 -12.46 -7.11 -12.02
N LYS A 117 -12.33 -6.53 -13.22
CA LYS A 117 -11.49 -7.08 -14.30
C LYS A 117 -10.01 -6.91 -14.02
N THR A 118 -9.61 -5.76 -13.48
CA THR A 118 -8.19 -5.39 -13.31
C THR A 118 -7.61 -5.94 -12.01
N PHE A 119 -8.37 -5.84 -10.92
CA PHE A 119 -7.91 -6.16 -9.55
C PHE A 119 -8.66 -7.33 -8.90
N GLY A 120 -9.53 -8.01 -9.64
CA GLY A 120 -10.36 -9.08 -9.07
C GLY A 120 -11.68 -8.57 -8.47
N THR A 121 -12.62 -9.50 -8.31
CA THR A 121 -14.00 -9.16 -7.91
C THR A 121 -14.10 -8.59 -6.49
N PHE A 122 -13.11 -8.84 -5.64
CA PHE A 122 -13.08 -8.33 -4.27
C PHE A 122 -12.90 -6.81 -4.21
N SER A 123 -12.23 -6.19 -5.20
CA SER A 123 -12.00 -4.74 -5.26
C SER A 123 -13.29 -3.90 -5.21
N VAL A 124 -14.44 -4.48 -5.63
CA VAL A 124 -15.72 -3.78 -5.51
C VAL A 124 -16.23 -3.71 -4.06
N ALA A 125 -15.84 -4.67 -3.22
CA ALA A 125 -16.16 -4.64 -1.79
C ALA A 125 -15.39 -3.53 -1.08
N LEU A 126 -14.14 -3.28 -1.46
CA LEU A 126 -13.33 -2.18 -0.97
C LEU A 126 -13.99 -0.83 -1.21
N VAL A 127 -14.44 -0.56 -2.45
CA VAL A 127 -15.16 0.69 -2.78
C VAL A 127 -16.43 0.84 -1.94
N LEU A 128 -17.20 -0.22 -1.80
CA LEU A 128 -18.42 -0.16 -0.96
C LEU A 128 -18.09 0.08 0.51
N ALA A 129 -17.02 -0.52 1.03
CA ALA A 129 -16.59 -0.33 2.41
C ALA A 129 -16.15 1.12 2.67
N HIS A 130 -15.42 1.74 1.72
CA HIS A 130 -15.08 3.15 1.76
C HIS A 130 -16.32 4.05 1.79
N GLU A 131 -17.28 3.85 0.88
CA GLU A 131 -18.53 4.61 0.86
C GLU A 131 -19.36 4.40 2.13
N TRP A 132 -19.24 3.21 2.72
CA TRP A 132 -19.84 2.93 4.03
C TRP A 132 -19.17 3.73 5.15
N GLY A 133 -17.85 3.93 5.06
CA GLY A 133 -17.09 4.80 5.96
C GLY A 133 -17.72 6.20 6.04
N HIS A 134 -18.03 6.82 4.89
CA HIS A 134 -18.73 8.11 4.85
C HIS A 134 -20.13 8.04 5.48
N ALA A 135 -20.81 6.92 5.33
CA ALA A 135 -22.10 6.73 5.99
C ALA A 135 -21.96 6.62 7.53
N ILE A 136 -20.86 6.06 8.03
CA ILE A 136 -20.55 6.04 9.46
C ILE A 136 -20.22 7.42 9.98
N GLN A 137 -19.44 8.21 9.25
CA GLN A 137 -19.12 9.61 9.58
C GLN A 137 -20.37 10.48 9.71
N ASP A 138 -21.30 10.34 8.77
CA ASP A 138 -22.60 11.05 8.81
C ASP A 138 -23.38 10.70 10.08
N ARG A 139 -23.45 9.41 10.45
CA ARG A 139 -24.14 8.92 11.65
C ARG A 139 -23.45 9.34 12.95
N ALA A 140 -22.12 9.43 12.93
CA ALA A 140 -21.32 9.91 14.06
C ALA A 140 -21.35 11.44 14.22
N GLY A 141 -21.92 12.17 13.23
CA GLY A 141 -21.96 13.63 13.25
C GLY A 141 -20.67 14.31 12.78
N ASN A 142 -19.77 13.56 12.15
CA ASN A 142 -18.42 14.01 11.74
C ASN A 142 -18.37 14.63 10.32
N GLY A 143 -19.48 14.70 9.60
CA GLY A 143 -19.53 15.16 8.20
C GLY A 143 -19.15 16.62 7.96
N GLY A 144 -18.73 17.37 8.98
CA GLY A 144 -18.24 18.76 8.89
C GLY A 144 -16.72 18.89 8.99
N GLN A 145 -15.99 17.80 9.02
CA GLN A 145 -14.53 17.78 9.03
C GLN A 145 -13.92 18.10 7.63
N GLU A 146 -12.63 18.37 7.56
CA GLU A 146 -11.94 18.58 6.30
C GLU A 146 -12.00 17.31 5.43
N THR A 147 -12.21 17.48 4.13
CA THR A 147 -12.45 16.37 3.19
C THR A 147 -11.36 15.32 3.26
N ILE A 148 -10.09 15.72 3.27
CA ILE A 148 -8.97 14.78 3.28
C ILE A 148 -9.02 13.83 4.50
N TYR A 149 -9.38 14.32 5.70
CA TYR A 149 -9.50 13.47 6.88
C TYR A 149 -10.75 12.59 6.86
N LEU A 150 -11.82 13.06 6.19
CA LEU A 150 -12.99 12.21 5.93
C LEU A 150 -12.61 11.03 5.01
N GLU A 151 -11.87 11.29 3.95
CA GLU A 151 -11.39 10.27 3.01
C GLU A 151 -10.46 9.27 3.70
N GLN A 152 -9.45 9.77 4.44
CA GLN A 152 -8.53 8.91 5.18
C GLN A 152 -9.25 8.03 6.22
N GLN A 153 -10.23 8.58 6.94
CA GLN A 153 -11.03 7.79 7.87
C GLN A 153 -11.91 6.76 7.17
N ALA A 154 -12.46 7.08 5.99
CA ALA A 154 -13.24 6.13 5.21
C ALA A 154 -12.38 4.97 4.70
N ASP A 155 -11.15 5.24 4.25
CA ASP A 155 -10.17 4.20 3.88
C ASP A 155 -9.76 3.35 5.10
N CYS A 156 -9.56 3.97 6.26
CA CYS A 156 -9.28 3.26 7.50
C CYS A 156 -10.45 2.32 7.89
N PHE A 157 -11.68 2.79 7.85
CA PHE A 157 -12.85 1.93 8.09
C PHE A 157 -12.98 0.81 7.07
N ALA A 158 -12.60 1.04 5.81
CA ALA A 158 -12.54 -0.02 4.81
C ALA A 158 -11.49 -1.07 5.19
N GLY A 159 -10.33 -0.66 5.70
CA GLY A 159 -9.30 -1.58 6.22
C GLY A 159 -9.79 -2.42 7.39
N ALA A 160 -10.43 -1.80 8.39
CA ALA A 160 -11.02 -2.49 9.53
C ALA A 160 -12.11 -3.51 9.12
N PHE A 161 -12.91 -3.16 8.13
CA PHE A 161 -13.88 -4.09 7.56
C PHE A 161 -13.19 -5.27 6.86
N LEU A 162 -12.09 -5.05 6.14
CA LEU A 162 -11.38 -6.14 5.49
C LEU A 162 -10.71 -7.08 6.50
N ASP A 163 -10.19 -6.58 7.61
CA ASP A 163 -9.71 -7.41 8.71
C ASP A 163 -10.83 -8.27 9.31
N HIS A 164 -12.00 -7.67 9.54
CA HIS A 164 -13.18 -8.43 9.96
C HIS A 164 -13.52 -9.56 8.97
N VAL A 165 -13.51 -9.28 7.67
CA VAL A 165 -13.78 -10.30 6.64
C VAL A 165 -12.70 -11.41 6.67
N ALA A 166 -11.44 -11.04 6.87
CA ALA A 166 -10.35 -12.02 6.97
C ALA A 166 -10.51 -12.97 8.16
N GLN A 167 -11.02 -12.47 9.28
CA GLN A 167 -11.17 -13.23 10.52
C GLN A 167 -12.52 -13.93 10.66
N ASN A 168 -13.60 -13.27 10.27
CA ASN A 168 -14.97 -13.66 10.65
C ASN A 168 -15.97 -13.60 9.48
N GLY A 169 -15.53 -13.33 8.26
CA GLY A 169 -16.43 -13.15 7.12
C GLY A 169 -17.37 -14.34 6.90
N ASN A 170 -18.69 -14.07 6.86
CA ASN A 170 -19.71 -15.10 6.64
C ASN A 170 -20.27 -15.05 5.22
N ALA A 171 -20.65 -13.85 4.75
CA ALA A 171 -21.20 -13.64 3.43
C ALA A 171 -20.11 -13.30 2.39
N LEU A 172 -18.95 -12.86 2.83
CA LEU A 172 -17.79 -12.49 2.04
C LEU A 172 -16.55 -13.20 2.60
N THR A 173 -15.67 -13.68 1.73
CA THR A 173 -14.40 -14.31 2.09
C THR A 173 -13.27 -13.60 1.40
N LEU A 174 -12.14 -13.48 2.10
CA LEU A 174 -10.91 -12.92 1.55
C LEU A 174 -10.09 -14.07 0.93
N GLU A 175 -9.75 -13.94 -0.34
CA GLU A 175 -8.91 -14.90 -1.06
C GLU A 175 -7.45 -14.41 -1.08
N PRO A 176 -6.47 -15.33 -1.23
CA PRO A 176 -5.09 -14.93 -1.44
C PRO A 176 -4.95 -13.96 -2.61
N GLY A 177 -4.29 -12.83 -2.39
CA GLY A 177 -4.10 -11.77 -3.39
C GLY A 177 -5.14 -10.64 -3.35
N ASP A 178 -6.24 -10.77 -2.59
CA ASP A 178 -7.25 -9.70 -2.49
C ASP A 178 -6.71 -8.46 -1.76
N LEU A 179 -5.80 -8.61 -0.81
CA LEU A 179 -5.14 -7.48 -0.15
C LEU A 179 -4.23 -6.73 -1.10
N GLU A 180 -3.39 -7.43 -1.87
CA GLU A 180 -2.57 -6.80 -2.92
C GLU A 180 -3.43 -6.14 -4.01
N ALA A 181 -4.52 -6.77 -4.38
CA ALA A 181 -5.50 -6.23 -5.31
C ALA A 181 -6.13 -4.94 -4.76
N SER A 182 -6.38 -4.87 -3.46
CA SER A 182 -6.89 -3.67 -2.78
C SER A 182 -5.89 -2.52 -2.87
N LEU A 183 -4.57 -2.77 -2.64
CA LEU A 183 -3.54 -1.75 -2.83
C LEU A 183 -3.52 -1.22 -4.28
N GLY A 184 -3.62 -2.13 -5.26
CA GLY A 184 -3.70 -1.75 -6.68
C GLY A 184 -4.94 -0.91 -7.03
N ALA A 185 -6.08 -1.21 -6.40
CA ALA A 185 -7.30 -0.44 -6.59
C ALA A 185 -7.18 0.97 -5.97
N MET A 186 -6.56 1.10 -4.80
CA MET A 186 -6.28 2.40 -4.16
C MET A 186 -5.34 3.25 -5.01
N LEU A 187 -4.28 2.66 -5.58
CA LEU A 187 -3.42 3.34 -6.55
C LEU A 187 -4.20 3.89 -7.75
N MET A 188 -5.18 3.14 -8.27
CA MET A 188 -6.00 3.60 -9.38
C MET A 188 -6.96 4.73 -9.00
N LEU A 189 -7.37 4.78 -7.73
CA LEU A 189 -8.38 5.72 -7.22
C LEU A 189 -7.77 6.92 -6.47
N ARG A 190 -6.45 7.08 -6.51
CA ARG A 190 -5.74 8.20 -5.89
C ARG A 190 -5.92 9.50 -6.65
N ASP A 191 -5.62 10.59 -5.99
CA ASP A 191 -5.42 11.89 -6.64
C ASP A 191 -4.15 11.90 -7.50
N ALA A 192 -4.04 12.86 -8.40
CA ALA A 192 -2.83 13.04 -9.19
C ALA A 192 -1.68 13.57 -8.30
N PRO A 193 -0.42 13.18 -8.59
CA PRO A 193 0.73 13.71 -7.86
C PRO A 193 0.73 15.24 -7.79
N GLY A 194 1.04 15.80 -6.64
CA GLY A 194 1.11 17.25 -6.39
C GLY A 194 -0.24 17.96 -6.22
N GLU A 195 -1.36 17.24 -6.23
CA GLU A 195 -2.64 17.81 -5.81
C GLU A 195 -2.64 18.10 -4.31
N SER A 196 -3.28 19.21 -3.92
CA SER A 196 -3.29 19.66 -2.54
C SER A 196 -4.35 18.94 -1.71
N ALA A 197 -3.98 18.50 -0.53
CA ALA A 197 -4.92 17.97 0.47
C ALA A 197 -5.99 18.99 0.91
N ALA A 198 -5.76 20.28 0.68
CA ALA A 198 -6.74 21.33 0.95
C ALA A 198 -7.83 21.46 -0.13
N ASP A 199 -7.72 20.75 -1.26
CA ASP A 199 -8.78 20.74 -2.28
C ASP A 199 -10.04 20.08 -1.71
N PRO A 200 -11.22 20.71 -1.84
CA PRO A 200 -12.48 20.13 -1.34
C PRO A 200 -12.85 18.79 -1.98
N SER A 201 -12.21 18.41 -3.07
CA SER A 201 -12.38 17.11 -3.75
C SER A 201 -11.21 16.14 -3.53
N ALA A 202 -10.22 16.50 -2.70
CA ALA A 202 -9.04 15.67 -2.46
C ALA A 202 -9.42 14.34 -1.79
N HIS A 203 -8.87 13.24 -2.32
CA HIS A 203 -8.94 11.89 -1.74
C HIS A 203 -7.61 11.49 -1.08
N GLY A 204 -6.51 12.12 -1.48
CA GLY A 204 -5.15 11.86 -1.02
C GLY A 204 -4.31 11.03 -1.99
N SER A 205 -3.00 11.01 -1.73
CA SER A 205 -2.05 10.16 -2.43
C SER A 205 -2.38 8.68 -2.21
N ALA A 206 -1.90 7.79 -3.08
CA ALA A 206 -2.10 6.36 -2.83
C ALA A 206 -1.40 5.91 -1.54
N PHE A 207 -0.23 6.47 -1.23
CA PHE A 207 0.47 6.14 0.01
C PHE A 207 -0.33 6.52 1.25
N ASP A 208 -0.94 7.72 1.30
CA ASP A 208 -1.76 8.14 2.43
C ASP A 208 -3.00 7.28 2.59
N ARG A 209 -3.71 7.02 1.49
CA ARG A 209 -4.90 6.14 1.45
C ARG A 209 -4.58 4.72 1.92
N ILE A 210 -3.48 4.13 1.42
CA ILE A 210 -2.99 2.81 1.82
C ILE A 210 -2.56 2.82 3.29
N SER A 211 -1.93 3.89 3.76
CA SER A 211 -1.54 4.03 5.17
C SER A 211 -2.75 4.02 6.09
N ALA A 212 -3.80 4.75 5.73
CA ALA A 212 -5.05 4.76 6.47
C ALA A 212 -5.74 3.38 6.45
N PHE A 213 -5.78 2.74 5.28
CA PHE A 213 -6.32 1.39 5.13
C PHE A 213 -5.58 0.37 6.00
N GLN A 214 -4.24 0.43 6.03
CA GLN A 214 -3.43 -0.44 6.88
C GLN A 214 -3.65 -0.17 8.37
N ASP A 215 -3.81 1.09 8.79
CA ASP A 215 -4.19 1.41 10.17
C ASP A 215 -5.48 0.70 10.60
N GLY A 216 -6.49 0.72 9.74
CA GLY A 216 -7.76 0.03 9.99
C GLY A 216 -7.61 -1.48 10.02
N PHE A 217 -6.87 -2.05 9.05
CA PHE A 217 -6.63 -3.48 8.97
C PHE A 217 -5.83 -4.04 10.16
N GLU A 218 -4.84 -3.28 10.64
CA GLU A 218 -3.96 -3.69 11.75
C GLU A 218 -4.54 -3.42 13.12
N SER A 219 -5.35 -2.37 13.27
CA SER A 219 -5.76 -1.83 14.58
C SER A 219 -7.29 -1.67 14.73
N GLY A 220 -8.07 -2.06 13.73
CA GLY A 220 -9.52 -2.03 13.79
C GLY A 220 -10.16 -0.65 13.72
N ALA A 221 -11.48 -0.61 13.79
CA ALA A 221 -12.26 0.62 13.65
C ALA A 221 -12.07 1.61 14.82
N GLU A 222 -11.64 1.14 15.98
CA GLU A 222 -11.29 2.02 17.12
C GLU A 222 -10.18 3.00 16.76
N LYS A 223 -9.14 2.54 16.05
CA LYS A 223 -8.06 3.40 15.54
C LYS A 223 -8.61 4.44 14.58
N CYS A 224 -9.48 4.04 13.66
CA CYS A 224 -10.07 4.95 12.69
C CYS A 224 -10.93 6.03 13.35
N ALA A 225 -11.65 5.69 14.42
CA ALA A 225 -12.50 6.63 15.16
C ALA A 225 -11.69 7.79 15.77
N THR A 226 -10.39 7.60 16.01
CA THR A 226 -9.52 8.65 16.58
C THR A 226 -9.01 9.68 15.56
N TYR A 227 -9.26 9.53 14.27
CA TYR A 227 -8.64 10.33 13.20
C TYR A 227 -8.99 11.81 13.25
N PHE A 228 -10.09 12.22 13.89
CA PHE A 228 -10.43 13.63 14.07
C PHE A 228 -9.85 14.23 15.37
N ASP A 229 -9.42 13.37 16.29
CA ASP A 229 -8.72 13.80 17.50
C ASP A 229 -7.20 13.79 17.31
N THR A 230 -6.71 12.80 16.58
CA THR A 230 -5.29 12.59 16.24
C THR A 230 -5.18 12.32 14.74
N HIS A 231 -5.04 13.39 13.97
CA HIS A 231 -4.96 13.30 12.52
C HIS A 231 -3.87 12.32 12.07
N PRO A 232 -4.13 11.51 11.03
CA PRO A 232 -3.08 10.70 10.40
C PRO A 232 -2.01 11.61 9.80
N VAL A 233 -0.81 11.08 9.63
CA VAL A 233 0.25 11.79 8.89
C VAL A 233 -0.12 11.77 7.42
N LEU A 234 -0.24 12.93 6.82
CA LEU A 234 -0.41 13.11 5.38
C LEU A 234 0.92 13.50 4.76
N VAL A 235 1.21 12.92 3.61
CA VAL A 235 2.42 13.24 2.84
C VAL A 235 2.02 14.11 1.66
N GLU A 236 2.15 15.42 1.85
CA GLU A 236 1.85 16.41 0.81
C GLU A 236 3.17 16.98 0.28
N ILE A 237 3.50 16.67 -0.97
CA ILE A 237 4.68 17.16 -1.67
C ILE A 237 4.19 17.91 -2.92
N PRO A 238 4.16 19.25 -2.90
CA PRO A 238 3.80 20.03 -4.07
C PRO A 238 4.97 20.11 -5.06
N PHE A 239 4.67 20.22 -6.36
CA PHE A 239 5.70 20.56 -7.35
C PHE A 239 6.33 21.92 -7.04
N SER A 240 7.65 21.97 -6.97
CA SER A 240 8.42 23.18 -6.67
C SER A 240 8.54 24.11 -7.89
N SER A 241 8.40 23.54 -9.08
CA SER A 241 8.53 24.27 -10.35
C SER A 241 7.67 23.63 -11.45
N LYS A 242 7.48 24.42 -12.54
CA LYS A 242 6.81 23.92 -13.74
C LYS A 242 7.62 22.84 -14.47
N ASP A 243 8.93 22.93 -14.42
CA ASP A 243 9.81 21.94 -15.06
C ASP A 243 9.75 20.60 -14.32
N GLU A 244 9.72 20.63 -13.00
CA GLU A 244 9.46 19.44 -12.17
C GLU A 244 8.09 18.83 -12.46
N GLN A 245 7.04 19.65 -12.60
CA GLN A 245 5.72 19.16 -12.98
C GLN A 245 5.72 18.51 -14.38
N LEU A 246 6.49 19.03 -15.33
CA LEU A 246 6.60 18.46 -16.67
C LEU A 246 7.36 17.13 -16.71
N SER A 247 8.34 16.95 -15.82
CA SER A 247 9.03 15.68 -15.64
C SER A 247 8.31 14.72 -14.69
N GLN A 248 7.15 15.09 -14.14
CA GLN A 248 6.44 14.37 -13.08
C GLN A 248 7.26 14.21 -11.79
N GLY A 249 8.31 15.00 -11.60
CA GLY A 249 9.24 14.89 -10.51
C GLY A 249 10.49 14.06 -10.82
N ASP A 250 10.45 13.25 -11.87
CA ASP A 250 11.50 12.29 -12.20
C ASP A 250 12.85 12.97 -12.53
N VAL A 251 13.92 12.45 -11.98
CA VAL A 251 15.28 12.66 -12.47
C VAL A 251 15.53 11.77 -13.70
N LYS A 252 16.54 12.08 -14.49
CA LYS A 252 16.85 11.29 -15.71
C LYS A 252 17.27 9.87 -15.34
N ALA A 253 16.91 8.90 -16.18
CA ALA A 253 17.17 7.48 -15.93
C ALA A 253 18.65 7.18 -15.62
N GLU A 254 19.59 7.85 -16.35
CA GLU A 254 21.02 7.69 -16.12
C GLU A 254 21.51 8.22 -14.77
N ASP A 255 20.78 9.13 -14.14
CA ASP A 255 21.14 9.78 -12.88
C ASP A 255 20.55 9.06 -11.65
N VAL A 256 19.50 8.21 -11.81
CA VAL A 256 18.77 7.57 -10.70
C VAL A 256 19.71 6.73 -9.82
N ILE A 257 20.42 5.78 -10.41
CA ILE A 257 21.30 4.88 -9.65
C ILE A 257 22.47 5.63 -9.02
N PRO A 258 23.22 6.52 -9.73
CA PRO A 258 24.26 7.34 -9.11
C PRO A 258 23.77 8.16 -7.93
N LEU A 259 22.59 8.78 -8.04
CA LEU A 259 21.99 9.55 -6.96
C LEU A 259 21.57 8.66 -5.78
N ALA A 260 20.91 7.53 -6.04
CA ALA A 260 20.52 6.57 -5.02
C ALA A 260 21.75 6.05 -4.24
N VAL A 261 22.83 5.67 -4.94
CA VAL A 261 24.11 5.22 -4.31
C VAL A 261 24.66 6.28 -3.37
N LYS A 262 24.71 7.55 -3.82
CA LYS A 262 25.16 8.66 -2.98
C LYS A 262 24.28 8.79 -1.73
N LEU A 263 22.98 8.87 -1.89
CA LEU A 263 22.04 9.15 -0.81
C LEU A 263 21.91 7.98 0.18
N LEU A 264 22.01 6.74 -0.27
CA LEU A 264 22.04 5.56 0.58
C LEU A 264 23.34 5.53 1.43
N ASN A 265 24.49 5.81 0.82
CA ASN A 265 25.75 5.95 1.56
C ASN A 265 25.68 7.08 2.60
N ASP A 266 25.16 8.25 2.22
CA ASP A 266 25.00 9.38 3.13
C ASP A 266 24.09 9.03 4.32
N PHE A 267 23.01 8.31 4.07
CA PHE A 267 22.08 7.87 5.10
C PHE A 267 22.71 6.85 6.05
N TYR A 268 23.18 5.72 5.52
CA TYR A 268 23.70 4.64 6.38
C TYR A 268 24.97 5.02 7.11
N SER A 269 25.78 5.92 6.57
CA SER A 269 26.93 6.47 7.29
C SER A 269 26.54 7.27 8.54
N GLN A 270 25.32 7.79 8.61
CA GLN A 270 24.82 8.54 9.77
C GLN A 270 24.17 7.64 10.81
N VAL A 271 23.55 6.52 10.39
CA VAL A 271 22.70 5.70 11.26
C VAL A 271 23.32 4.36 11.66
N GLU A 272 24.34 3.88 10.92
CA GLU A 272 25.00 2.58 11.15
C GLU A 272 26.48 2.77 11.46
N PRO A 273 26.89 2.57 12.72
CA PRO A 273 28.28 2.87 13.15
C PRO A 273 29.39 2.09 12.43
N ASN A 274 29.08 0.87 11.97
CA ASN A 274 30.04 -0.01 11.30
C ASN A 274 29.82 -0.07 9.78
N TYR A 275 29.06 0.87 9.24
CA TYR A 275 28.71 0.89 7.84
C TYR A 275 29.95 0.90 6.92
N GLN A 276 29.87 0.12 5.87
CA GLN A 276 30.87 0.07 4.81
C GLN A 276 30.21 0.54 3.50
N PRO A 277 30.62 1.69 2.95
CA PRO A 277 30.01 2.24 1.75
C PRO A 277 30.19 1.33 0.54
N LEU A 278 29.16 1.23 -0.30
CA LEU A 278 29.26 0.66 -1.63
C LEU A 278 29.50 1.78 -2.65
N SER A 279 30.31 1.49 -3.64
CA SER A 279 30.59 2.38 -4.78
C SER A 279 29.72 2.03 -5.99
N LEU A 280 29.76 2.84 -7.04
CA LEU A 280 29.12 2.48 -8.31
C LEU A 280 29.72 1.22 -8.96
N ASP A 281 30.98 0.89 -8.67
CA ASP A 281 31.63 -0.33 -9.17
C ASP A 281 31.06 -1.60 -8.51
N ASP A 282 30.42 -1.44 -7.35
CA ASP A 282 29.72 -2.51 -6.63
C ASP A 282 28.27 -2.69 -7.10
N ILE A 283 27.83 -1.93 -8.12
CA ILE A 283 26.50 -2.00 -8.71
C ILE A 283 26.62 -2.48 -10.16
N THR A 284 26.08 -3.67 -10.43
CA THR A 284 26.25 -4.34 -11.73
C THR A 284 24.91 -4.55 -12.43
N SER A 285 24.81 -4.13 -13.71
CA SER A 285 23.67 -4.46 -14.55
C SER A 285 23.88 -5.76 -15.32
N PHE A 286 22.79 -6.46 -15.61
CA PHE A 286 22.78 -7.62 -16.50
C PHE A 286 21.45 -7.68 -17.27
N ASP A 287 21.45 -8.39 -18.39
CA ASP A 287 20.22 -8.71 -19.14
C ASP A 287 19.93 -10.22 -18.96
N SER A 288 18.89 -10.55 -18.19
CA SER A 288 18.54 -11.95 -17.90
C SER A 288 18.17 -12.78 -19.13
N SER A 289 17.89 -12.14 -20.27
CA SER A 289 17.68 -12.82 -21.55
C SER A 289 18.96 -13.32 -22.21
N ARG A 290 20.13 -12.77 -21.81
CA ARG A 290 21.46 -13.06 -22.36
C ARG A 290 22.30 -13.83 -21.36
N ALA A 291 22.49 -15.12 -21.58
CA ALA A 291 23.23 -15.99 -20.65
C ALA A 291 24.66 -15.49 -20.33
N SER A 292 25.31 -14.77 -21.25
CA SER A 292 26.68 -14.26 -21.08
C SER A 292 26.77 -13.06 -20.11
N THR A 293 25.67 -12.41 -19.80
CA THR A 293 25.60 -11.26 -18.87
C THR A 293 25.15 -11.66 -17.47
N ILE A 294 24.64 -12.88 -17.29
CA ILE A 294 24.18 -13.35 -15.99
C ILE A 294 25.33 -13.38 -14.99
N PRO A 295 25.18 -12.71 -13.82
CA PRO A 295 26.25 -12.59 -12.86
C PRO A 295 26.55 -13.91 -12.15
N LYS A 296 27.73 -13.97 -11.53
CA LYS A 296 28.11 -15.02 -10.59
C LYS A 296 27.93 -14.52 -9.17
N CYS A 297 27.61 -15.42 -8.25
CA CYS A 297 27.62 -15.12 -6.84
C CYS A 297 28.26 -16.30 -6.09
N GLY A 298 29.26 -16.03 -5.27
CA GLY A 298 30.07 -17.06 -4.60
C GLY A 298 30.80 -17.98 -5.61
N GLY A 299 31.27 -17.42 -6.73
CA GLY A 299 31.94 -18.18 -7.81
C GLY A 299 30.98 -18.99 -8.71
N THR A 300 29.69 -19.09 -8.38
CA THR A 300 28.68 -19.85 -9.15
C THR A 300 27.90 -18.93 -10.07
N THR A 301 27.82 -19.29 -11.36
CA THR A 301 26.95 -18.58 -12.32
C THR A 301 25.48 -18.83 -11.96
N LEU A 302 24.73 -17.74 -11.74
CA LEU A 302 23.31 -17.84 -11.44
C LEU A 302 22.51 -18.27 -12.67
N THR A 303 21.34 -18.85 -12.47
CA THR A 303 20.44 -19.23 -13.56
C THR A 303 19.51 -18.07 -13.92
N ARG A 304 19.03 -18.02 -15.17
CA ARG A 304 18.01 -17.04 -15.59
C ARG A 304 16.82 -16.99 -14.62
N LYS A 305 16.30 -18.14 -14.19
CA LYS A 305 15.17 -18.21 -13.25
C LYS A 305 15.46 -17.54 -11.92
N GLN A 306 16.70 -17.58 -11.46
CA GLN A 306 17.12 -16.94 -10.20
C GLN A 306 17.20 -15.42 -10.31
N VAL A 307 17.48 -14.88 -11.50
CA VAL A 307 17.84 -13.45 -11.67
C VAL A 307 16.84 -12.65 -12.51
N GLN A 308 15.98 -13.29 -13.29
CA GLN A 308 15.01 -12.60 -14.15
C GLN A 308 14.09 -11.69 -13.32
N ASN A 309 13.96 -10.44 -13.75
CA ASN A 309 13.21 -9.38 -13.09
C ASN A 309 13.63 -9.18 -11.62
N ARG A 310 14.93 -9.24 -11.33
CA ARG A 310 15.44 -9.10 -9.97
C ARG A 310 16.41 -7.95 -9.82
N VAL A 311 16.41 -7.42 -8.61
CA VAL A 311 17.48 -6.66 -7.98
C VAL A 311 17.86 -7.40 -6.72
N PHE A 312 19.15 -7.66 -6.48
CA PHE A 312 19.56 -8.45 -5.33
C PHE A 312 21.00 -8.09 -4.89
N TYR A 313 21.30 -8.32 -3.63
CA TYR A 313 22.66 -8.26 -3.09
C TYR A 313 23.30 -9.64 -3.11
N CYS A 314 24.49 -9.77 -3.69
CA CYS A 314 25.29 -10.98 -3.60
C CYS A 314 26.12 -10.93 -2.32
N ILE A 315 25.75 -11.72 -1.32
CA ILE A 315 26.39 -11.71 0.01
C ILE A 315 27.83 -12.16 -0.07
N ASP A 316 28.12 -13.19 -0.88
CA ASP A 316 29.45 -13.79 -0.95
C ASP A 316 30.50 -12.88 -1.60
N ASP A 317 30.09 -12.05 -2.57
CA ASP A 317 31.00 -11.21 -3.36
C ASP A 317 30.81 -9.70 -3.07
N GLY A 318 29.79 -9.33 -2.26
CA GLY A 318 29.63 -7.97 -1.73
C GLY A 318 29.13 -6.92 -2.74
N TYR A 319 28.29 -7.29 -3.72
CA TYR A 319 27.81 -6.36 -4.75
C TYR A 319 26.29 -6.46 -4.96
N ILE A 320 25.69 -5.40 -5.52
CA ILE A 320 24.29 -5.39 -5.95
C ILE A 320 24.22 -5.64 -7.46
N ALA A 321 23.31 -6.52 -7.90
CA ALA A 321 23.03 -6.76 -9.30
C ALA A 321 21.55 -6.53 -9.63
N PHE A 322 21.29 -6.02 -10.84
CA PHE A 322 19.94 -5.77 -11.31
C PHE A 322 19.73 -6.17 -12.78
N ASP A 323 18.54 -6.70 -13.08
CA ASP A 323 18.10 -6.99 -14.44
C ASP A 323 17.72 -5.68 -15.16
N GLU A 324 18.65 -5.15 -15.97
CA GLU A 324 18.55 -3.84 -16.60
C GLU A 324 17.25 -3.64 -17.41
N PRO A 325 16.81 -4.59 -18.29
CA PRO A 325 15.56 -4.41 -18.99
C PRO A 325 14.32 -4.35 -18.08
N PHE A 326 14.41 -4.92 -16.88
CA PHE A 326 13.36 -4.82 -15.88
C PHE A 326 13.35 -3.45 -15.21
N LEU A 327 14.50 -2.97 -14.72
CA LEU A 327 14.58 -1.64 -14.12
C LEU A 327 14.22 -0.52 -15.09
N GLN A 328 14.63 -0.64 -16.37
CA GLN A 328 14.23 0.32 -17.38
C GLN A 328 12.70 0.39 -17.54
N ARG A 329 12.01 -0.76 -17.53
CA ARG A 329 10.53 -0.75 -17.55
C ARG A 329 9.92 -0.12 -16.30
N ILE A 330 10.51 -0.34 -15.12
CA ILE A 330 10.07 0.32 -13.89
C ILE A 330 10.18 1.85 -14.03
N TYR A 331 11.31 2.33 -14.55
CA TYR A 331 11.48 3.76 -14.81
C TYR A 331 10.43 4.30 -15.83
N ASP A 332 10.30 3.63 -16.97
CA ASP A 332 9.42 4.08 -18.06
C ASP A 332 7.92 4.06 -17.72
N GLU A 333 7.48 3.14 -16.87
CA GLU A 333 6.08 2.90 -16.56
C GLU A 333 5.66 3.45 -15.19
N ILE A 334 6.60 3.69 -14.28
CA ILE A 334 6.32 4.06 -12.88
C ILE A 334 7.02 5.35 -12.51
N GLY A 335 8.36 5.42 -12.63
CA GLY A 335 9.17 6.60 -12.32
C GLY A 335 10.50 6.26 -11.65
N ASP A 336 11.22 7.29 -11.30
CA ASP A 336 12.60 7.21 -10.81
C ASP A 336 12.68 6.65 -9.38
N PHE A 337 11.73 7.01 -8.51
CA PHE A 337 11.73 6.51 -7.14
C PHE A 337 11.33 5.04 -7.07
N GLY A 338 10.57 4.54 -8.04
CA GLY A 338 10.33 3.12 -8.23
C GLY A 338 11.64 2.34 -8.42
N VAL A 339 12.56 2.87 -9.24
CA VAL A 339 13.91 2.30 -9.43
C VAL A 339 14.76 2.46 -8.17
N ALA A 340 14.82 3.66 -7.60
CA ALA A 340 15.62 3.97 -6.42
C ALA A 340 15.25 3.09 -5.22
N SER A 341 13.96 2.87 -4.98
CA SER A 341 13.46 2.01 -3.90
C SER A 341 13.80 0.53 -4.11
N LEU A 342 13.78 0.04 -5.36
CA LEU A 342 14.20 -1.32 -5.69
C LEU A 342 15.71 -1.53 -5.53
N ILE A 343 16.55 -0.49 -5.67
CA ILE A 343 17.98 -0.52 -5.33
C ILE A 343 18.20 -0.43 -3.82
N ALA A 344 17.42 0.40 -3.11
CA ALA A 344 17.53 0.57 -1.65
C ALA A 344 17.22 -0.74 -0.88
N ASN A 345 16.33 -1.58 -1.39
CA ASN A 345 15.95 -2.81 -0.72
C ASN A 345 17.12 -3.83 -0.59
N PRO A 346 17.86 -4.23 -1.66
CA PRO A 346 19.07 -5.06 -1.51
C PRO A 346 20.22 -4.31 -0.83
N TRP A 347 20.24 -2.98 -0.86
CA TRP A 347 21.19 -2.19 -0.06
C TRP A 347 20.98 -2.41 1.43
N ALA A 348 19.72 -2.48 1.88
CA ALA A 348 19.39 -2.85 3.24
C ALA A 348 19.91 -4.25 3.59
N THR A 349 19.91 -5.21 2.64
CA THR A 349 20.50 -6.54 2.84
C THR A 349 22.02 -6.47 3.06
N HIS A 350 22.75 -5.56 2.39
CA HIS A 350 24.15 -5.28 2.68
C HIS A 350 24.34 -4.83 4.13
N VAL A 351 23.54 -3.89 4.60
CA VAL A 351 23.57 -3.40 5.99
C VAL A 351 23.27 -4.54 6.99
N GLN A 352 22.26 -5.35 6.73
CA GLN A 352 21.93 -6.52 7.54
C GLN A 352 23.07 -7.53 7.61
N THR A 353 23.85 -7.68 6.54
CA THR A 353 25.06 -8.53 6.53
C THR A 353 26.11 -7.98 7.49
N ILE A 354 26.34 -6.66 7.48
CA ILE A 354 27.27 -5.98 8.41
C ILE A 354 26.82 -6.16 9.86
N GLN A 355 25.52 -6.03 10.11
CA GLN A 355 24.90 -6.22 11.43
C GLN A 355 24.82 -7.68 11.87
N GLN A 356 25.15 -8.63 11.00
CA GLN A 356 25.05 -10.08 11.25
C GLN A 356 23.63 -10.54 11.61
N ILE A 357 22.62 -9.94 10.96
CA ILE A 357 21.22 -10.28 11.18
C ILE A 357 20.98 -11.78 10.85
N PRO A 358 20.33 -12.55 11.74
CA PRO A 358 20.02 -13.95 11.47
C PRO A 358 19.13 -14.14 10.25
N GLY A 359 19.42 -15.15 9.42
CA GLY A 359 18.59 -15.52 8.27
C GLY A 359 18.79 -14.65 7.01
N VAL A 360 19.82 -13.79 6.97
CA VAL A 360 20.14 -12.97 5.77
C VAL A 360 20.48 -13.86 4.58
N ALA A 361 21.28 -14.90 4.78
CA ALA A 361 21.67 -15.84 3.71
C ALA A 361 20.47 -16.62 3.15
N GLU A 362 19.51 -16.98 4.01
CA GLU A 362 18.28 -17.67 3.64
C GLU A 362 17.21 -16.72 3.10
N ASN A 363 17.43 -15.42 3.19
CA ASN A 363 16.47 -14.38 2.82
C ASN A 363 15.09 -14.60 3.47
N THR A 364 15.09 -14.79 4.79
CA THR A 364 13.87 -15.07 5.56
C THR A 364 12.86 -13.95 5.46
N LEU A 365 11.57 -14.21 5.75
CA LEU A 365 10.53 -13.19 5.72
C LEU A 365 10.88 -12.00 6.65
N ALA A 366 11.42 -12.25 7.83
CA ALA A 366 11.86 -11.20 8.75
C ALA A 366 12.93 -10.28 8.14
N VAL A 367 13.91 -10.85 7.45
CA VAL A 367 14.95 -10.09 6.73
C VAL A 367 14.34 -9.23 5.62
N VAL A 368 13.43 -9.78 4.83
CA VAL A 368 12.74 -9.03 3.76
C VAL A 368 11.95 -7.86 4.34
N LEU A 369 11.15 -8.08 5.38
CA LEU A 369 10.34 -7.03 6.00
C LEU A 369 11.21 -5.95 6.69
N GLN A 370 12.35 -6.34 7.28
CA GLN A 370 13.29 -5.38 7.83
C GLN A 370 13.97 -4.56 6.73
N SER A 371 14.29 -5.16 5.57
CA SER A 371 14.82 -4.42 4.43
C SER A 371 13.83 -3.37 3.93
N ASP A 372 12.54 -3.69 3.92
CA ASP A 372 11.49 -2.73 3.54
C ASP A 372 11.39 -1.60 4.59
N CYS A 373 11.47 -1.92 5.88
CA CYS A 373 11.49 -0.93 6.95
C CYS A 373 12.72 -0.01 6.83
N TYR A 374 13.90 -0.54 6.58
CA TYR A 374 15.13 0.26 6.34
C TYR A 374 14.99 1.18 5.13
N THR A 375 14.39 0.67 4.03
CA THR A 375 14.08 1.49 2.86
C THR A 375 13.14 2.65 3.23
N GLY A 376 12.12 2.40 4.06
CA GLY A 376 11.24 3.43 4.59
C GLY A 376 11.98 4.46 5.45
N GLY A 377 12.90 4.03 6.30
CA GLY A 377 13.74 4.93 7.11
C GLY A 377 14.63 5.85 6.28
N TRP A 378 15.23 5.32 5.19
CA TRP A 378 15.95 6.13 4.21
C TRP A 378 15.04 7.13 3.50
N THR A 379 13.87 6.70 3.08
CA THR A 379 12.86 7.56 2.44
C THR A 379 12.40 8.68 3.38
N ALA A 380 12.23 8.39 4.67
CA ALA A 380 11.94 9.40 5.70
C ALA A 380 13.04 10.45 5.81
N ALA A 381 14.31 10.05 5.70
CA ALA A 381 15.44 10.99 5.72
C ALA A 381 15.43 11.92 4.50
N LEU A 382 15.03 11.42 3.32
CA LEU A 382 14.81 12.23 2.12
C LEU A 382 13.66 13.23 2.32
N PHE A 383 12.53 12.73 2.79
CA PHE A 383 11.32 13.55 3.05
C PHE A 383 11.59 14.69 4.04
N ASN A 384 12.36 14.41 5.11
CA ASN A 384 12.69 15.38 6.13
C ASN A 384 13.87 16.30 5.76
N GLY A 385 14.44 16.20 4.55
CA GLY A 385 15.57 16.99 4.10
C GLY A 385 16.87 16.71 4.88
N ALA A 386 17.01 15.52 5.47
CA ALA A 386 18.20 15.15 6.23
C ALA A 386 19.40 14.76 5.34
N LEU A 387 19.16 14.51 4.05
CA LEU A 387 20.17 14.11 3.08
C LEU A 387 20.45 15.22 2.07
N SER A 388 21.69 15.65 1.99
CA SER A 388 22.06 16.75 1.10
C SER A 388 22.05 16.34 -0.37
N GLY A 389 21.30 17.09 -1.19
CA GLY A 389 21.26 16.89 -2.65
C GLY A 389 20.27 15.83 -3.11
N GLY A 390 19.33 15.43 -2.26
CA GLY A 390 18.17 14.61 -2.60
C GLY A 390 16.95 15.02 -1.79
N SER A 391 15.79 14.93 -2.40
CA SER A 391 14.48 15.14 -1.78
C SER A 391 13.47 14.26 -2.51
N LEU A 392 12.35 13.99 -1.88
CA LEU A 392 11.23 13.36 -2.58
C LEU A 392 10.51 14.38 -3.45
N SER A 393 9.99 13.92 -4.57
CA SER A 393 9.11 14.65 -5.47
C SER A 393 7.65 14.15 -5.35
N PRO A 394 6.68 14.89 -5.89
CA PRO A 394 5.29 14.46 -5.91
C PRO A 394 5.14 13.13 -6.65
N GLY A 395 4.59 12.11 -6.00
CA GLY A 395 4.38 10.79 -6.61
C GLY A 395 5.36 9.71 -6.14
N ASP A 396 6.54 10.05 -5.62
CA ASP A 396 7.59 9.09 -5.26
C ASP A 396 7.11 7.96 -4.35
N LEU A 397 6.29 8.26 -3.34
CA LEU A 397 5.77 7.22 -2.45
C LEU A 397 4.74 6.31 -3.15
N ASP A 398 4.00 6.84 -4.10
CA ASP A 398 3.09 6.05 -4.94
C ASP A 398 3.87 5.15 -5.91
N GLU A 399 5.00 5.64 -6.42
CA GLU A 399 5.93 4.87 -7.25
C GLU A 399 6.54 3.71 -6.50
N PHE A 400 6.95 3.93 -5.24
CA PHE A 400 7.38 2.84 -4.37
C PHE A 400 6.32 1.73 -4.30
N VAL A 401 5.07 2.07 -3.99
CA VAL A 401 3.98 1.08 -3.89
C VAL A 401 3.78 0.36 -5.22
N GLN A 402 3.75 1.10 -6.34
CA GLN A 402 3.59 0.53 -7.68
C GLN A 402 4.73 -0.42 -8.03
N ALA A 403 5.98 0.01 -7.81
CA ALA A 403 7.17 -0.77 -8.12
C ALA A 403 7.19 -2.08 -7.32
N PHE A 404 6.81 -2.05 -6.05
CA PHE A 404 6.75 -3.24 -5.20
C PHE A 404 5.61 -4.19 -5.60
N LEU A 405 4.46 -3.69 -6.02
CA LEU A 405 3.38 -4.52 -6.58
C LEU A 405 3.82 -5.21 -7.88
N VAL A 406 4.46 -4.46 -8.80
CA VAL A 406 4.97 -5.01 -10.06
C VAL A 406 6.09 -6.02 -9.80
N TYR A 407 7.02 -5.71 -8.91
CA TYR A 407 8.13 -6.58 -8.55
C TYR A 407 7.68 -7.89 -7.92
N SER A 408 6.72 -7.86 -7.02
CA SER A 408 6.15 -9.06 -6.38
C SER A 408 5.45 -9.97 -7.40
N ARG A 409 4.64 -9.40 -8.30
CA ARG A 409 4.00 -10.15 -9.40
C ARG A 409 5.01 -10.79 -10.33
N ALA A 410 6.03 -10.04 -10.74
CA ALA A 410 7.08 -10.54 -11.62
C ALA A 410 7.84 -11.74 -11.03
N ARG A 411 7.86 -11.87 -9.70
CA ARG A 411 8.50 -12.97 -8.98
C ARG A 411 7.59 -14.15 -8.65
N GLY A 412 6.28 -14.02 -8.85
CA GLY A 412 5.32 -15.06 -8.49
C GLY A 412 5.26 -15.35 -6.97
N ILE A 413 5.53 -14.35 -6.14
CA ILE A 413 5.58 -14.46 -4.68
C ILE A 413 4.17 -14.49 -4.07
N GLU A 414 3.16 -14.10 -4.81
CA GLU A 414 1.78 -13.85 -4.37
C GLU A 414 0.98 -15.08 -3.91
N ALA A 415 1.54 -16.28 -3.92
CA ALA A 415 0.70 -17.47 -3.97
C ALA A 415 0.08 -17.91 -2.64
N LYS A 416 0.51 -17.43 -1.46
CA LYS A 416 -0.03 -17.94 -0.18
C LYS A 416 -0.13 -16.93 0.98
N VAL A 417 0.68 -15.88 0.98
CA VAL A 417 0.67 -14.81 2.00
C VAL A 417 0.62 -13.49 1.24
N PRO A 418 -0.19 -12.52 1.65
CA PRO A 418 -0.24 -11.19 1.03
C PRO A 418 1.04 -10.41 1.34
N ILE A 419 2.16 -10.90 0.81
CA ILE A 419 3.50 -10.44 1.18
C ILE A 419 3.72 -8.98 0.83
N THR A 420 3.19 -8.53 -0.32
CA THR A 420 3.36 -7.14 -0.75
C THR A 420 2.61 -6.19 0.16
N PHE A 421 1.43 -6.56 0.64
CA PHE A 421 0.69 -5.80 1.62
C PHE A 421 1.53 -5.55 2.88
N PHE A 422 2.14 -6.59 3.44
CA PHE A 422 2.99 -6.47 4.63
C PHE A 422 4.32 -5.75 4.33
N ARG A 423 4.89 -5.93 3.16
CA ARG A 423 6.09 -5.18 2.75
C ARG A 423 5.85 -3.67 2.76
N VAL A 424 4.72 -3.21 2.19
CA VAL A 424 4.32 -1.81 2.24
C VAL A 424 4.07 -1.34 3.68
N ALA A 425 3.46 -2.19 4.52
CA ALA A 425 3.25 -1.86 5.93
C ALA A 425 4.58 -1.68 6.69
N PHE A 426 5.58 -2.53 6.47
CA PHE A 426 6.88 -2.37 7.12
C PHE A 426 7.70 -1.19 6.56
N PHE A 427 7.62 -0.91 5.27
CA PHE A 427 8.15 0.33 4.72
C PHE A 427 7.54 1.56 5.42
N ARG A 428 6.22 1.56 5.59
CA ARG A 428 5.49 2.62 6.30
C ARG A 428 5.96 2.77 7.75
N VAL A 429 6.27 1.68 8.46
CA VAL A 429 6.88 1.75 9.80
C VAL A 429 8.18 2.53 9.76
N GLY A 430 9.10 2.18 8.86
CA GLY A 430 10.36 2.89 8.69
C GLY A 430 10.17 4.36 8.29
N PHE A 431 9.23 4.64 7.40
CA PHE A 431 8.93 6.00 6.94
C PHE A 431 8.33 6.88 8.05
N LEU A 432 7.36 6.39 8.80
CA LEU A 432 6.69 7.19 9.83
C LEU A 432 7.45 7.28 11.15
N GLN A 433 8.21 6.24 11.51
CA GLN A 433 8.86 6.12 12.82
C GLN A 433 10.40 6.20 12.75
N GLY A 434 10.97 6.16 11.53
CA GLY A 434 12.40 6.24 11.27
C GLY A 434 13.13 4.91 11.41
N TYR A 435 14.41 4.91 11.04
CA TYR A 435 15.30 3.74 11.00
C TYR A 435 15.32 2.93 12.30
N ASN A 436 15.33 3.61 13.46
CA ASN A 436 15.42 2.96 14.76
C ASN A 436 14.17 2.15 15.13
N ALA A 437 13.06 2.32 14.43
CA ALA A 437 11.86 1.50 14.61
C ALA A 437 11.98 0.12 13.93
N CYS A 438 13.00 -0.08 13.07
CA CYS A 438 13.19 -1.31 12.31
C CYS A 438 13.96 -2.38 13.10
N ASN A 439 13.61 -2.59 14.38
CA ASN A 439 14.23 -3.61 15.22
C ASN A 439 13.96 -5.01 14.68
N TYR A 440 15.04 -5.82 14.55
CA TYR A 440 14.92 -7.16 13.96
C TYR A 440 14.04 -8.10 14.80
N ASP A 441 14.19 -8.09 16.14
CA ASP A 441 13.46 -9.03 17.00
C ASP A 441 11.94 -8.76 16.94
N ASP A 442 11.54 -7.50 16.92
CA ASP A 442 10.13 -7.11 16.78
C ASP A 442 9.57 -7.51 15.42
N ILE A 443 10.34 -7.30 14.35
CA ILE A 443 9.97 -7.67 12.98
C ILE A 443 9.93 -9.20 12.83
N ALA A 444 10.88 -9.93 13.41
CA ALA A 444 10.89 -11.38 13.37
C ALA A 444 9.68 -11.98 14.13
N ALA A 445 9.32 -11.39 15.28
CA ALA A 445 8.12 -11.78 16.00
C ALA A 445 6.84 -11.52 15.20
N ALA A 446 6.78 -10.42 14.46
CA ALA A 446 5.66 -10.13 13.55
C ALA A 446 5.64 -11.10 12.35
N ALA A 447 6.78 -11.31 11.69
CA ALA A 447 6.92 -12.23 10.56
C ALA A 447 6.50 -13.67 10.89
N ALA A 448 6.82 -14.14 12.11
CA ALA A 448 6.43 -15.47 12.58
C ALA A 448 4.90 -15.66 12.69
N LYS A 449 4.13 -14.59 12.84
CA LYS A 449 2.66 -14.64 12.88
C LYS A 449 2.03 -14.66 11.49
N LEU A 450 2.80 -14.30 10.45
CA LEU A 450 2.35 -14.27 9.06
C LEU A 450 2.59 -15.61 8.32
N GLN A 451 3.33 -16.54 8.93
CA GLN A 451 3.64 -17.87 8.37
C GLN A 451 2.72 -18.95 8.94
#